data_3f456a9868f02a9f8d711f90a8757001
#
_entry.id   3f456a9868f02a9f8d711f90a8757001
#
_cell.length_a   1.000
_cell.length_b   1.000
_cell.length_c   1.000
_cell.angle_alpha   90.00
_cell.angle_beta   90.00
_cell.angle_gamma   90.00
#
_symmetry.space_group_name_H-M   'P 1'
#
loop_
_entity.id
_entity.type
_entity.pdbx_description
1 polymer ?
#
loop_
_entity_poly.entity_id
_entity_poly.type
_entity_poly.pdbx_seq_one_letter_code
_entity_poly.pdbx_strand_id
1 'polypeptide(L)'
;MCDILAISAGYNYTPGKYLPIFAEKGKENINGWGIGFFREDKALVEKSPEQVFSDRQVHESFQRLARVIDSRIIISHVNCPKSGGHHSTHLHPFKFTFLDHDWLFAHVGVVENIDAYQATETPRLEVDVYTARIFEYLRDQLVLLHRKNPYISVYIALRIAIQELLDDYPGDYSFFLANESFVFAFCNYRQLMVLKESESMGDIMLITTVEEGLSRTDWHPIVPDPQSQGELLVIAGPDVLYAEEV
;
A
#
# COMPACT_ATOMS: atom_id res chain seq x y z
N MET A 1 13.53 1.25 -9.17
CA MET A 1 12.12 0.82 -9.27
C MET A 1 11.51 1.03 -7.90
N CYS A 2 10.29 1.55 -7.80
CA CYS A 2 9.67 1.78 -6.48
C CYS A 2 9.32 0.44 -5.82
N ASP A 3 9.35 0.39 -4.50
CA ASP A 3 9.04 -0.80 -3.72
C ASP A 3 8.03 -0.49 -2.63
N ILE A 4 7.14 -1.45 -2.37
CA ILE A 4 6.12 -1.37 -1.32
C ILE A 4 6.18 -2.60 -0.42
N LEU A 5 5.90 -2.38 0.86
CA LEU A 5 5.76 -3.41 1.88
C LEU A 5 4.54 -3.10 2.73
N ALA A 6 3.70 -4.10 2.95
CA ALA A 6 2.68 -4.08 3.99
C ALA A 6 2.96 -5.14 5.04
N ILE A 7 2.67 -4.82 6.30
CA ILE A 7 2.70 -5.74 7.44
C ILE A 7 1.30 -5.73 8.04
N SER A 8 0.72 -6.91 8.23
CA SER A 8 -0.58 -7.08 8.88
C SER A 8 -0.45 -8.10 10.01
N ALA A 9 -0.90 -7.73 11.20
CA ALA A 9 -0.82 -8.55 12.41
C ALA A 9 -2.14 -8.55 13.18
N GLY A 10 -2.42 -9.62 13.91
CA GLY A 10 -3.57 -9.71 14.80
C GLY A 10 -3.42 -8.89 16.10
N TYR A 11 -2.25 -8.29 16.32
CA TYR A 11 -1.86 -7.52 17.50
C TYR A 11 -1.01 -6.31 17.08
N ASN A 12 -0.78 -5.38 17.98
CA ASN A 12 0.14 -4.28 17.72
C ASN A 12 1.57 -4.82 17.59
N TYR A 13 2.18 -4.57 16.46
CA TYR A 13 3.50 -5.06 16.07
C TYR A 13 4.47 -3.92 15.85
N THR A 14 5.71 -4.09 16.33
CA THR A 14 6.82 -3.15 16.12
C THR A 14 7.71 -3.66 14.99
N PRO A 15 7.79 -2.96 13.84
CA PRO A 15 8.41 -3.48 12.62
C PRO A 15 9.95 -3.36 12.58
N GLY A 16 10.59 -3.37 13.74
CA GLY A 16 12.03 -3.16 13.90
C GLY A 16 12.93 -4.16 13.17
N LYS A 17 12.40 -5.33 12.81
CA LYS A 17 13.09 -6.35 12.02
C LYS A 17 12.96 -6.10 10.51
N TYR A 18 11.75 -5.89 10.02
CA TYR A 18 11.49 -5.92 8.57
C TYR A 18 11.65 -4.58 7.87
N LEU A 19 11.28 -3.47 8.49
CA LEU A 19 11.43 -2.16 7.86
C LEU A 19 12.89 -1.80 7.55
N PRO A 20 13.87 -2.01 8.43
CA PRO A 20 15.28 -1.74 8.09
C PRO A 20 15.81 -2.59 6.93
N ILE A 21 15.42 -3.88 6.86
CA ILE A 21 15.79 -4.77 5.76
C ILE A 21 15.16 -4.29 4.45
N PHE A 22 13.88 -3.92 4.48
CA PHE A 22 13.18 -3.34 3.34
C PHE A 22 13.83 -2.03 2.87
N ALA A 23 14.24 -1.16 3.79
CA ALA A 23 14.97 0.06 3.47
C ALA A 23 16.31 -0.21 2.77
N GLU A 24 17.05 -1.23 3.22
CA GLU A 24 18.33 -1.62 2.60
C GLU A 24 18.13 -2.10 1.15
N LYS A 25 17.05 -2.82 0.87
CA LYS A 25 16.72 -3.23 -0.50
C LYS A 25 16.33 -2.05 -1.40
N GLY A 26 15.81 -0.99 -0.82
CA GLY A 26 15.51 0.27 -1.49
C GLY A 26 16.72 1.18 -1.76
N LYS A 27 17.97 0.73 -1.58
CA LYS A 27 19.17 1.56 -1.72
C LYS A 27 19.36 2.25 -3.08
N GLU A 28 18.77 1.71 -4.13
CA GLU A 28 18.76 2.33 -5.45
C GLU A 28 17.63 3.35 -5.62
N ASN A 29 16.73 3.43 -4.65
CA ASN A 29 15.56 4.29 -4.65
C ASN A 29 15.90 5.59 -3.91
N ILE A 30 16.38 6.59 -4.64
CA ILE A 30 16.98 7.82 -4.07
C ILE A 30 15.98 8.94 -3.80
N ASN A 31 14.70 8.79 -4.15
CA ASN A 31 13.72 9.86 -4.14
C ASN A 31 12.77 9.85 -2.92
N GLY A 32 13.25 9.39 -1.79
CA GLY A 32 12.52 9.48 -0.54
C GLY A 32 11.73 8.22 -0.19
N TRP A 33 11.06 8.29 0.95
CA TRP A 33 10.33 7.18 1.55
C TRP A 33 9.11 7.68 2.32
N GLY A 34 8.22 6.75 2.65
CA GLY A 34 7.14 6.99 3.60
C GLY A 34 6.71 5.72 4.31
N ILE A 35 6.17 5.92 5.51
CA ILE A 35 5.59 4.90 6.35
C ILE A 35 4.22 5.38 6.81
N GLY A 36 3.18 4.55 6.59
CA GLY A 36 1.84 4.74 7.12
C GLY A 36 1.51 3.64 8.12
N PHE A 37 0.84 3.99 9.19
CA PHE A 37 0.44 3.05 10.25
C PHE A 37 -0.77 3.57 10.98
N PHE A 38 -1.41 2.73 11.78
CA PHE A 38 -2.58 3.12 12.57
C PHE A 38 -2.26 3.15 14.05
N ARG A 39 -2.74 4.20 14.72
CA ARG A 39 -2.81 4.26 16.18
C ARG A 39 -4.29 4.27 16.54
N GLU A 40 -4.73 3.17 17.15
CA GLU A 40 -6.14 2.87 17.28
C GLU A 40 -6.80 2.84 15.88
N ASP A 41 -7.76 3.73 15.60
CA ASP A 41 -8.47 3.86 14.31
C ASP A 41 -7.93 5.01 13.42
N LYS A 42 -6.88 5.71 13.86
CA LYS A 42 -6.34 6.87 13.15
C LYS A 42 -5.08 6.52 12.35
N ALA A 43 -5.11 6.80 11.06
CA ALA A 43 -3.93 6.68 10.22
C ALA A 43 -2.95 7.83 10.47
N LEU A 44 -1.70 7.47 10.65
CA LEU A 44 -0.57 8.38 10.74
C LEU A 44 0.38 8.10 9.58
N VAL A 45 0.98 9.15 9.02
CA VAL A 45 1.89 9.05 7.90
C VAL A 45 3.11 9.90 8.15
N GLU A 46 4.28 9.27 8.03
CA GLU A 46 5.58 9.92 8.11
C GLU A 46 6.31 9.76 6.77
N LYS A 47 6.86 10.85 6.25
CA LYS A 47 7.51 10.89 4.93
C LYS A 47 8.79 11.72 4.97
N SER A 48 9.76 11.33 4.15
CA SER A 48 10.95 12.14 3.91
C SER A 48 11.34 12.09 2.43
N PRO A 49 11.72 13.21 1.81
CA PRO A 49 12.28 13.23 0.47
C PRO A 49 13.72 12.72 0.42
N GLU A 50 14.33 12.48 1.57
CA GLU A 50 15.70 11.99 1.65
C GLU A 50 15.77 10.49 1.34
N GLN A 51 16.92 10.07 0.84
CA GLN A 51 17.15 8.67 0.52
C GLN A 51 17.03 7.80 1.77
N VAL A 52 16.30 6.67 1.66
CA VAL A 52 16.06 5.77 2.80
C VAL A 52 17.31 5.00 3.24
N PHE A 53 18.23 4.74 2.30
CA PHE A 53 19.47 4.01 2.54
C PHE A 53 20.63 4.64 1.78
N SER A 54 21.60 5.17 2.52
CA SER A 54 22.83 5.78 1.97
C SER A 54 24.03 5.43 2.84
N ASP A 55 25.22 5.48 2.27
CA ASP A 55 26.48 5.22 2.99
C ASP A 55 26.48 3.93 3.83
N ARG A 56 25.80 2.89 3.33
CA ARG A 56 25.59 1.61 4.02
C ARG A 56 24.78 1.69 5.32
N GLN A 57 23.96 2.72 5.47
CA GLN A 57 23.12 2.92 6.64
C GLN A 57 21.68 3.25 6.23
N VAL A 58 20.74 2.76 7.04
CA VAL A 58 19.34 3.16 6.96
C VAL A 58 19.20 4.56 7.52
N HIS A 59 18.42 5.42 6.85
CA HIS A 59 18.13 6.78 7.31
C HIS A 59 17.65 6.77 8.78
N GLU A 60 18.23 7.65 9.59
CA GLU A 60 18.04 7.63 11.07
C GLU A 60 16.55 7.73 11.45
N SER A 61 15.80 8.63 10.82
CA SER A 61 14.36 8.79 11.09
C SER A 61 13.57 7.54 10.75
N PHE A 62 13.88 6.90 9.61
CA PHE A 62 13.24 5.63 9.22
C PHE A 62 13.54 4.53 10.23
N GLN A 63 14.81 4.40 10.64
CA GLN A 63 15.22 3.40 11.62
C GLN A 63 14.59 3.65 13.00
N ARG A 64 14.45 4.92 13.41
CA ARG A 64 13.79 5.28 14.67
C ARG A 64 12.30 4.94 14.61
N LEU A 65 11.61 5.28 13.52
CA LEU A 65 10.20 4.93 13.31
C LEU A 65 9.98 3.42 13.37
N ALA A 66 10.84 2.62 12.72
CA ALA A 66 10.77 1.17 12.78
C ALA A 66 10.81 0.59 14.20
N ARG A 67 11.39 1.33 15.17
CA ARG A 67 11.50 0.91 16.58
C ARG A 67 10.38 1.42 17.48
N VAL A 68 9.67 2.47 17.08
CA VAL A 68 8.65 3.13 17.92
C VAL A 68 7.24 2.98 17.40
N ILE A 69 7.07 2.58 16.16
CA ILE A 69 5.76 2.22 15.61
C ILE A 69 5.26 0.99 16.35
N ASP A 70 3.99 1.04 16.77
CA ASP A 70 3.25 -0.03 17.40
C ASP A 70 1.85 -0.06 16.77
N SER A 71 1.66 -0.95 15.78
CA SER A 71 0.45 -0.94 14.95
C SER A 71 0.15 -2.33 14.39
N ARG A 72 -1.14 -2.62 14.18
CA ARG A 72 -1.57 -3.86 13.53
C ARG A 72 -1.29 -3.86 12.03
N ILE A 73 -1.41 -2.68 11.40
CA ILE A 73 -1.22 -2.53 9.96
C ILE A 73 -0.20 -1.42 9.71
N ILE A 74 0.81 -1.74 8.92
CA ILE A 74 1.89 -0.82 8.56
C ILE A 74 2.12 -0.94 7.06
N ILE A 75 2.18 0.21 6.36
CA ILE A 75 2.51 0.28 4.93
C ILE A 75 3.76 1.12 4.77
N SER A 76 4.75 0.63 4.05
CA SER A 76 5.95 1.37 3.70
C SER A 76 6.16 1.43 2.19
N HIS A 77 6.69 2.55 1.73
CA HIS A 77 7.01 2.79 0.33
C HIS A 77 8.39 3.44 0.22
N VAL A 78 9.23 2.94 -0.68
CA VAL A 78 10.48 3.57 -1.09
C VAL A 78 10.39 3.98 -2.55
N ASN A 79 10.64 5.28 -2.79
CA ASN A 79 10.32 5.91 -4.07
C ASN A 79 11.46 5.76 -5.09
N CYS A 80 11.06 5.66 -6.36
CA CYS A 80 11.94 5.48 -7.51
C CYS A 80 12.28 6.81 -8.24
N PRO A 81 13.43 6.90 -8.91
CA PRO A 81 13.92 8.14 -9.53
C PRO A 81 13.19 8.63 -10.79
N LYS A 82 12.12 7.99 -11.26
CA LYS A 82 11.61 8.25 -12.63
C LYS A 82 10.66 9.42 -12.81
N SER A 83 10.16 10.07 -11.78
CA SER A 83 9.19 11.17 -11.96
C SER A 83 9.58 12.39 -11.14
N GLY A 84 9.97 13.42 -11.86
CA GLY A 84 10.46 14.70 -11.41
C GLY A 84 9.83 15.30 -10.17
N GLY A 85 10.68 15.80 -9.29
CA GLY A 85 10.35 16.63 -8.14
C GLY A 85 10.52 15.92 -6.80
N HIS A 86 11.48 16.43 -6.02
CA HIS A 86 11.74 16.00 -4.64
C HIS A 86 10.73 16.63 -3.63
N HIS A 87 9.41 16.49 -3.87
CA HIS A 87 8.43 17.00 -2.93
C HIS A 87 7.89 15.88 -2.05
N SER A 88 7.94 16.05 -0.73
CA SER A 88 7.41 15.10 0.24
C SER A 88 5.91 14.81 0.05
N THR A 89 5.18 15.75 -0.56
CA THR A 89 3.75 15.60 -0.89
C THR A 89 3.47 14.52 -1.92
N HIS A 90 4.44 14.18 -2.77
CA HIS A 90 4.31 13.17 -3.81
C HIS A 90 4.63 11.75 -3.32
N LEU A 91 5.11 11.61 -2.08
CA LEU A 91 5.50 10.33 -1.53
C LEU A 91 4.28 9.55 -0.99
N HIS A 92 4.26 8.25 -1.21
CA HIS A 92 3.32 7.34 -0.57
C HIS A 92 3.74 7.02 0.89
N PRO A 93 2.81 6.49 1.70
CA PRO A 93 1.40 6.30 1.39
C PRO A 93 0.62 7.62 1.46
N PHE A 94 -0.46 7.71 0.69
CA PHE A 94 -1.45 8.76 0.83
C PHE A 94 -2.47 8.38 1.90
N LYS A 95 -3.15 9.40 2.45
CA LYS A 95 -4.20 9.23 3.45
C LYS A 95 -5.47 9.96 3.04
N PHE A 96 -6.62 9.29 3.19
CA PHE A 96 -7.96 9.88 3.15
C PHE A 96 -8.82 9.35 4.30
N THR A 97 -9.81 10.16 4.69
CA THR A 97 -10.89 9.72 5.60
C THR A 97 -12.19 9.66 4.80
N PHE A 98 -12.80 8.48 4.68
CA PHE A 98 -14.10 8.25 4.04
C PHE A 98 -14.74 6.97 4.55
N LEU A 99 -16.08 6.85 4.45
CA LEU A 99 -16.86 5.74 4.99
C LEU A 99 -16.52 5.44 6.47
N ASP A 100 -16.37 6.51 7.27
CA ASP A 100 -16.06 6.49 8.70
C ASP A 100 -14.70 5.90 9.10
N HIS A 101 -13.82 5.59 8.14
CA HIS A 101 -12.47 5.08 8.35
C HIS A 101 -11.40 6.02 7.80
N ASP A 102 -10.23 5.99 8.40
CA ASP A 102 -8.99 6.49 7.80
C ASP A 102 -8.43 5.41 6.87
N TRP A 103 -7.99 5.81 5.68
CA TRP A 103 -7.45 4.92 4.67
C TRP A 103 -6.04 5.34 4.29
N LEU A 104 -5.18 4.34 4.11
CA LEU A 104 -3.83 4.48 3.56
C LEU A 104 -3.77 3.85 2.18
N PHE A 105 -3.04 4.50 1.25
CA PHE A 105 -2.86 4.01 -0.10
C PHE A 105 -1.40 4.13 -0.55
N ALA A 106 -0.83 3.05 -1.07
CA ALA A 106 0.48 3.02 -1.71
C ALA A 106 0.42 2.24 -3.02
N HIS A 107 1.04 2.76 -4.08
CA HIS A 107 0.96 2.22 -5.43
C HIS A 107 2.33 2.20 -6.11
N VAL A 108 2.55 1.16 -6.91
CA VAL A 108 3.66 1.00 -7.86
C VAL A 108 3.10 0.58 -9.20
N GLY A 109 3.47 1.30 -10.24
CA GLY A 109 3.00 1.07 -11.61
C GLY A 109 2.98 2.34 -12.43
N VAL A 110 2.45 2.28 -13.63
CA VAL A 110 2.24 3.43 -14.53
C VAL A 110 0.85 3.34 -15.12
N VAL A 111 0.07 4.40 -14.94
CA VAL A 111 -1.29 4.48 -15.45
C VAL A 111 -1.40 5.70 -16.34
N GLU A 112 -1.71 5.47 -17.61
CA GLU A 112 -1.86 6.54 -18.58
C GLU A 112 -3.22 7.23 -18.44
N ASN A 113 -3.24 8.53 -18.70
CA ASN A 113 -4.47 9.35 -18.76
C ASN A 113 -5.27 9.49 -17.44
N ILE A 114 -4.87 8.87 -16.34
CA ILE A 114 -5.56 9.03 -15.05
C ILE A 114 -5.47 10.46 -14.50
N ASP A 115 -4.48 11.25 -14.93
CA ASP A 115 -4.37 12.67 -14.59
C ASP A 115 -5.59 13.49 -15.06
N ALA A 116 -6.32 13.00 -16.07
CA ALA A 116 -7.55 13.62 -16.53
C ALA A 116 -8.73 13.40 -15.57
N TYR A 117 -8.64 12.46 -14.64
CA TYR A 117 -9.69 12.18 -13.68
C TYR A 117 -9.98 13.39 -12.79
N GLN A 118 -11.26 13.74 -12.66
CA GLN A 118 -11.72 14.80 -11.79
C GLN A 118 -12.50 14.20 -10.63
N ALA A 119 -11.89 14.23 -9.44
CA ALA A 119 -12.52 13.72 -8.22
C ALA A 119 -13.85 14.40 -7.94
N THR A 120 -14.87 13.61 -7.65
CA THR A 120 -16.26 14.05 -7.36
C THR A 120 -16.48 14.29 -5.88
N GLU A 121 -15.77 13.56 -5.02
CA GLU A 121 -15.84 13.70 -3.57
C GLU A 121 -14.82 14.72 -3.03
N THR A 122 -15.12 15.27 -1.86
CA THR A 122 -14.24 16.20 -1.13
C THR A 122 -13.88 15.66 0.25
N PRO A 123 -12.71 16.00 0.84
CA PRO A 123 -11.65 16.82 0.24
C PRO A 123 -10.90 16.10 -0.88
N ARG A 124 -10.23 16.86 -1.75
CA ARG A 124 -9.27 16.33 -2.72
C ARG A 124 -7.87 16.27 -2.11
N LEU A 125 -7.02 15.39 -2.62
CA LEU A 125 -5.60 15.44 -2.26
C LEU A 125 -4.96 16.70 -2.85
N GLU A 126 -4.25 17.45 -2.00
CA GLU A 126 -3.52 18.66 -2.42
C GLU A 126 -2.19 18.31 -3.12
N VAL A 127 -2.22 17.27 -3.97
CA VAL A 127 -1.05 16.79 -4.71
C VAL A 127 -1.42 16.49 -6.14
N ASP A 128 -0.62 17.00 -7.06
CA ASP A 128 -0.82 16.81 -8.49
C ASP A 128 0.08 15.69 -9.02
N VAL A 129 -0.26 14.45 -8.65
CA VAL A 129 0.41 13.24 -9.12
C VAL A 129 -0.62 12.18 -9.50
N TYR A 130 -0.37 11.49 -10.60
CA TYR A 130 -1.29 10.49 -11.14
C TYR A 130 -1.70 9.41 -10.11
N THR A 131 -0.80 9.02 -9.22
CA THR A 131 -1.09 8.03 -8.17
C THR A 131 -2.09 8.53 -7.13
N ALA A 132 -2.16 9.85 -6.89
CA ALA A 132 -3.19 10.45 -6.06
C ALA A 132 -4.56 10.35 -6.74
N ARG A 133 -4.62 10.49 -8.08
CA ARG A 133 -5.86 10.33 -8.85
C ARG A 133 -6.40 8.91 -8.80
N ILE A 134 -5.52 7.90 -8.78
CA ILE A 134 -5.95 6.50 -8.57
C ILE A 134 -6.67 6.36 -7.21
N PHE A 135 -6.09 6.91 -6.15
CA PHE A 135 -6.71 6.85 -4.83
C PHE A 135 -8.02 7.63 -4.75
N GLU A 136 -8.10 8.81 -5.37
CA GLU A 136 -9.33 9.60 -5.47
C GLU A 136 -10.41 8.82 -6.25
N TYR A 137 -10.06 8.18 -7.36
CA TYR A 137 -10.98 7.35 -8.14
C TYR A 137 -11.56 6.21 -7.29
N LEU A 138 -10.69 5.41 -6.66
CA LEU A 138 -11.14 4.30 -5.81
C LEU A 138 -12.02 4.78 -4.67
N ARG A 139 -11.67 5.88 -4.00
CA ARG A 139 -12.50 6.51 -2.97
C ARG A 139 -13.89 6.88 -3.50
N ASP A 140 -13.93 7.59 -4.62
CA ASP A 140 -15.17 8.10 -5.18
C ASP A 140 -16.11 6.95 -5.58
N GLN A 141 -15.58 5.88 -6.18
CA GLN A 141 -16.34 4.68 -6.51
C GLN A 141 -16.84 3.94 -5.25
N LEU A 142 -15.99 3.77 -4.23
CA LEU A 142 -16.40 3.16 -2.96
C LEU A 142 -17.54 3.94 -2.30
N VAL A 143 -17.44 5.27 -2.23
CA VAL A 143 -18.48 6.14 -1.67
C VAL A 143 -19.76 6.06 -2.49
N LEU A 144 -19.66 6.08 -3.83
CA LEU A 144 -20.81 5.98 -4.73
C LEU A 144 -21.54 4.64 -4.57
N LEU A 145 -20.80 3.53 -4.55
CA LEU A 145 -21.36 2.19 -4.38
C LEU A 145 -22.04 2.03 -3.02
N HIS A 146 -21.41 2.55 -1.98
CA HIS A 146 -21.99 2.51 -0.62
C HIS A 146 -23.24 3.38 -0.50
N ARG A 147 -23.32 4.54 -1.14
CA ARG A 147 -24.54 5.35 -1.21
C ARG A 147 -25.67 4.63 -1.95
N LYS A 148 -25.37 3.88 -3.01
CA LYS A 148 -26.36 3.07 -3.74
C LYS A 148 -26.83 1.86 -2.94
N ASN A 149 -25.94 1.24 -2.19
CA ASN A 149 -26.22 0.08 -1.34
C ASN A 149 -25.42 0.17 -0.02
N PRO A 150 -26.00 0.71 1.06
CA PRO A 150 -25.31 0.85 2.35
C PRO A 150 -24.87 -0.46 3.01
N TYR A 151 -25.36 -1.59 2.52
CA TYR A 151 -25.00 -2.93 3.04
C TYR A 151 -23.94 -3.65 2.19
N ILE A 152 -23.44 -3.02 1.13
CA ILE A 152 -22.36 -3.59 0.33
C ILE A 152 -21.10 -3.71 1.18
N SER A 153 -20.46 -4.87 1.18
CA SER A 153 -19.15 -4.99 1.84
C SER A 153 -18.11 -4.17 1.10
N VAL A 154 -17.17 -3.59 1.84
CA VAL A 154 -16.04 -2.84 1.25
C VAL A 154 -15.29 -3.69 0.23
N TYR A 155 -15.11 -4.97 0.50
CA TYR A 155 -14.47 -5.91 -0.41
C TYR A 155 -15.16 -5.99 -1.78
N ILE A 156 -16.48 -6.22 -1.80
CA ILE A 156 -17.25 -6.30 -3.05
C ILE A 156 -17.23 -4.93 -3.76
N ALA A 157 -17.40 -3.85 -3.02
CA ALA A 157 -17.36 -2.50 -3.59
C ALA A 157 -15.98 -2.19 -4.19
N LEU A 158 -14.90 -2.57 -3.51
CA LEU A 158 -13.53 -2.36 -4.01
C LEU A 158 -13.25 -3.19 -5.25
N ARG A 159 -13.69 -4.44 -5.30
CA ARG A 159 -13.55 -5.29 -6.49
C ARG A 159 -14.24 -4.67 -7.71
N ILE A 160 -15.47 -4.15 -7.53
CA ILE A 160 -16.18 -3.44 -8.60
C ILE A 160 -15.41 -2.17 -9.00
N ALA A 161 -14.95 -1.39 -8.01
CA ALA A 161 -14.20 -0.16 -8.28
C ALA A 161 -12.88 -0.42 -9.01
N ILE A 162 -12.18 -1.53 -8.72
CA ILE A 162 -10.97 -1.92 -9.44
C ILE A 162 -11.32 -2.32 -10.88
N GLN A 163 -12.38 -3.11 -11.10
CA GLN A 163 -12.81 -3.46 -12.44
C GLN A 163 -13.10 -2.23 -13.29
N GLU A 164 -13.87 -1.27 -12.77
CA GLU A 164 -14.17 -0.01 -13.44
C GLU A 164 -12.90 0.83 -13.66
N LEU A 165 -11.97 0.83 -12.70
CA LEU A 165 -10.67 1.52 -12.85
C LEU A 165 -9.85 0.94 -14.01
N LEU A 166 -9.78 -0.38 -14.13
CA LEU A 166 -9.04 -1.06 -15.21
C LEU A 166 -9.68 -0.83 -16.57
N ASP A 167 -10.99 -0.76 -16.64
CA ASP A 167 -11.74 -0.49 -17.87
C ASP A 167 -11.58 0.97 -18.32
N ASP A 168 -11.67 1.93 -17.38
CA ASP A 168 -11.58 3.37 -17.66
C ASP A 168 -10.13 3.85 -17.88
N TYR A 169 -9.20 3.30 -17.11
CA TYR A 169 -7.79 3.69 -17.08
C TYR A 169 -6.88 2.47 -17.09
N PRO A 170 -6.74 1.79 -18.26
CA PRO A 170 -5.85 0.65 -18.37
C PRO A 170 -4.41 1.01 -18.00
N GLY A 171 -3.74 0.15 -17.27
CA GLY A 171 -2.37 0.41 -16.84
C GLY A 171 -1.80 -0.63 -15.87
N ASP A 172 -0.65 -0.29 -15.35
CA ASP A 172 0.12 -1.12 -14.43
C ASP A 172 -0.22 -0.76 -12.98
N TYR A 173 -0.76 -1.71 -12.25
CA TYR A 173 -1.17 -1.53 -10.87
C TYR A 173 -0.57 -2.61 -9.97
N SER A 174 0.14 -2.18 -8.92
CA SER A 174 0.41 -2.97 -7.73
C SER A 174 0.23 -2.03 -6.55
N PHE A 175 -0.80 -2.25 -5.75
CA PHE A 175 -1.12 -1.31 -4.67
C PHE A 175 -1.60 -1.98 -3.38
N PHE A 176 -1.47 -1.23 -2.31
CA PHE A 176 -2.14 -1.48 -1.04
C PHE A 176 -3.15 -0.37 -0.76
N LEU A 177 -4.36 -0.77 -0.41
CA LEU A 177 -5.36 0.07 0.23
C LEU A 177 -5.62 -0.52 1.61
N ALA A 178 -5.53 0.25 2.69
CA ALA A 178 -5.71 -0.28 4.03
C ALA A 178 -6.46 0.68 4.94
N ASN A 179 -7.24 0.10 5.86
CA ASN A 179 -7.73 0.77 7.05
C ASN A 179 -7.14 0.10 8.31
N GLU A 180 -7.64 0.42 9.50
CA GLU A 180 -7.16 -0.11 10.77
C GLU A 180 -7.39 -1.62 10.95
N SER A 181 -8.21 -2.25 10.09
CA SER A 181 -8.64 -3.65 10.20
C SER A 181 -8.17 -4.55 9.05
N PHE A 182 -8.02 -3.99 7.84
CA PHE A 182 -7.78 -4.76 6.64
C PHE A 182 -6.68 -4.14 5.77
N VAL A 183 -5.93 -5.01 5.11
CA VAL A 183 -5.09 -4.67 3.95
C VAL A 183 -5.73 -5.30 2.72
N PHE A 184 -6.05 -4.49 1.73
CA PHE A 184 -6.43 -4.89 0.38
C PHE A 184 -5.19 -4.75 -0.49
N ALA A 185 -4.73 -5.85 -1.07
CA ALA A 185 -3.56 -5.88 -1.95
C ALA A 185 -4.00 -6.30 -3.35
N PHE A 186 -3.77 -5.45 -4.33
CA PHE A 186 -4.08 -5.73 -5.73
C PHE A 186 -2.82 -5.69 -6.58
N CYS A 187 -2.72 -6.63 -7.53
CA CYS A 187 -1.67 -6.57 -8.55
C CYS A 187 -2.14 -7.13 -9.89
N ASN A 188 -1.77 -6.42 -10.97
CA ASN A 188 -1.79 -6.90 -12.35
C ASN A 188 -0.45 -6.66 -13.07
N TYR A 189 0.48 -6.01 -12.39
CA TYR A 189 1.75 -5.59 -12.95
C TYR A 189 2.92 -6.24 -12.22
N ARG A 190 3.35 -5.62 -11.13
CA ARG A 190 4.48 -6.11 -10.36
C ARG A 190 4.00 -7.14 -9.36
N GLN A 191 4.55 -8.35 -9.48
CA GLN A 191 4.20 -9.44 -8.58
C GLN A 191 4.36 -9.04 -7.12
N LEU A 192 3.33 -9.29 -6.34
CA LEU A 192 3.39 -9.21 -4.89
C LEU A 192 3.75 -10.58 -4.33
N MET A 193 4.62 -10.58 -3.35
CA MET A 193 5.03 -11.76 -2.60
C MET A 193 4.39 -11.72 -1.22
N VAL A 194 3.83 -12.83 -0.79
CA VAL A 194 3.12 -12.98 0.49
C VAL A 194 3.82 -14.00 1.36
N LEU A 195 4.00 -13.66 2.63
CA LEU A 195 4.61 -14.56 3.61
C LEU A 195 3.92 -14.42 4.96
N LYS A 196 3.50 -15.54 5.53
CA LYS A 196 3.10 -15.65 6.92
C LYS A 196 4.33 -16.00 7.77
N GLU A 197 4.65 -15.15 8.73
CA GLU A 197 5.84 -15.28 9.58
C GLU A 197 5.43 -15.39 11.04
N SER A 198 6.06 -16.31 11.76
CA SER A 198 5.80 -16.49 13.18
C SER A 198 6.73 -15.62 14.02
N GLU A 199 6.15 -14.75 14.82
CA GLU A 199 6.84 -13.88 15.77
C GLU A 199 6.48 -14.25 17.21
N SER A 200 7.16 -13.67 18.18
CA SER A 200 7.04 -14.04 19.61
C SER A 200 5.63 -13.85 20.18
N MET A 201 4.84 -12.92 19.66
CA MET A 201 3.48 -12.62 20.13
C MET A 201 2.37 -13.22 19.25
N GLY A 202 2.73 -13.88 18.16
CA GLY A 202 1.81 -14.45 17.19
C GLY A 202 2.30 -14.30 15.76
N ASP A 203 1.50 -14.76 14.82
CA ASP A 203 1.86 -14.66 13.41
C ASP A 203 1.57 -13.26 12.85
N ILE A 204 2.34 -12.90 11.83
CA ILE A 204 2.15 -11.70 11.01
C ILE A 204 2.12 -12.08 9.54
N MET A 205 1.51 -11.23 8.72
CA MET A 205 1.54 -11.32 7.27
C MET A 205 2.42 -10.20 6.70
N LEU A 206 3.36 -10.57 5.85
CA LEU A 206 4.17 -9.66 5.05
C LEU A 206 3.71 -9.73 3.60
N ILE A 207 3.53 -8.58 2.96
CA ILE A 207 3.19 -8.47 1.54
C ILE A 207 4.13 -7.44 0.93
N THR A 208 4.89 -7.80 -0.12
CA THR A 208 5.89 -6.88 -0.66
C THR A 208 6.19 -7.13 -2.14
N THR A 209 6.73 -6.12 -2.81
CA THR A 209 7.36 -6.23 -4.13
C THR A 209 8.83 -6.69 -4.04
N VAL A 210 9.42 -6.73 -2.84
CA VAL A 210 10.82 -7.11 -2.60
C VAL A 210 10.90 -8.13 -1.47
N GLU A 211 11.17 -9.36 -1.79
CA GLU A 211 11.28 -10.48 -0.85
C GLU A 211 12.69 -10.71 -0.30
N GLU A 212 13.70 -10.39 -1.10
CA GLU A 212 15.08 -10.71 -0.83
C GLU A 212 15.57 -10.13 0.52
N GLY A 213 16.01 -11.00 1.40
CA GLY A 213 16.56 -10.67 2.72
C GLY A 213 15.49 -10.37 3.79
N LEU A 214 14.20 -10.26 3.45
CA LEU A 214 13.14 -10.06 4.44
C LEU A 214 12.88 -11.32 5.26
N SER A 215 12.87 -12.49 4.60
CA SER A 215 12.78 -13.78 5.25
C SER A 215 13.51 -14.86 4.43
N ARG A 216 13.80 -16.01 5.06
CA ARG A 216 14.36 -17.20 4.42
C ARG A 216 13.31 -18.26 4.14
N THR A 217 12.07 -18.06 4.57
CA THR A 217 10.98 -19.01 4.38
C THR A 217 10.36 -18.86 3.01
N ASP A 218 9.50 -19.79 2.66
CA ASP A 218 8.90 -19.89 1.34
C ASP A 218 7.87 -18.77 1.12
N TRP A 219 8.25 -17.77 0.36
CA TRP A 219 7.34 -16.76 -0.13
C TRP A 219 6.38 -17.34 -1.17
N HIS A 220 5.13 -16.97 -1.07
CA HIS A 220 4.12 -17.32 -2.07
C HIS A 220 3.88 -16.13 -2.99
N PRO A 221 4.16 -16.27 -4.30
CA PRO A 221 3.83 -15.22 -5.26
C PRO A 221 2.31 -15.13 -5.41
N ILE A 222 1.80 -13.91 -5.51
CA ILE A 222 0.49 -13.65 -6.07
C ILE A 222 0.66 -13.68 -7.58
N VAL A 223 0.10 -14.69 -8.23
CA VAL A 223 0.22 -14.90 -9.68
C VAL A 223 -1.18 -14.83 -10.28
N PRO A 224 -1.59 -13.66 -10.79
CA PRO A 224 -2.87 -13.54 -11.48
C PRO A 224 -2.99 -14.55 -12.62
N ASP A 225 -4.16 -15.12 -12.82
CA ASP A 225 -4.46 -15.91 -14.01
C ASP A 225 -4.20 -15.04 -15.25
N PRO A 226 -3.52 -15.56 -16.29
CA PRO A 226 -3.31 -14.80 -17.53
C PRO A 226 -4.58 -14.32 -18.23
N GLN A 227 -5.74 -14.87 -17.86
CA GLN A 227 -7.05 -14.48 -18.39
C GLN A 227 -7.76 -13.45 -17.51
N SER A 228 -7.28 -13.20 -16.26
CA SER A 228 -7.80 -12.17 -15.37
C SER A 228 -7.13 -10.82 -15.61
N GLN A 229 -7.76 -9.75 -15.15
CA GLN A 229 -7.18 -8.40 -15.19
C GLN A 229 -6.32 -8.11 -13.96
N GLY A 230 -6.19 -9.05 -13.05
CA GLY A 230 -5.38 -8.96 -11.83
C GLY A 230 -5.95 -9.77 -10.68
N GLU A 231 -5.26 -9.77 -9.55
CA GLU A 231 -5.67 -10.47 -8.34
C GLU A 231 -5.79 -9.52 -7.15
N LEU A 232 -6.92 -9.64 -6.43
CA LEU A 232 -7.21 -8.88 -5.22
C LEU A 232 -7.19 -9.82 -4.00
N LEU A 233 -6.34 -9.49 -3.02
CA LEU A 233 -6.31 -10.14 -1.71
C LEU A 233 -6.92 -9.23 -0.65
N VAL A 234 -7.62 -9.85 0.30
CA VAL A 234 -8.06 -9.20 1.54
C VAL A 234 -7.41 -9.89 2.72
N ILE A 235 -6.67 -9.14 3.50
CA ILE A 235 -5.85 -9.63 4.60
C ILE A 235 -6.32 -8.97 5.90
N ALA A 236 -6.51 -9.80 6.93
CA ALA A 236 -6.79 -9.35 8.29
C ALA A 236 -5.90 -10.09 9.28
N GLY A 237 -5.15 -9.33 10.09
CA GLY A 237 -4.14 -9.96 10.93
C GLY A 237 -3.16 -10.78 10.08
N PRO A 238 -2.83 -12.04 10.47
CA PRO A 238 -1.89 -12.88 9.74
C PRO A 238 -2.56 -13.72 8.64
N ASP A 239 -3.84 -13.49 8.30
CA ASP A 239 -4.59 -14.40 7.45
C ASP A 239 -5.09 -13.71 6.19
N VAL A 240 -4.99 -14.43 5.06
CA VAL A 240 -5.69 -14.07 3.82
C VAL A 240 -7.12 -14.56 3.93
N LEU A 241 -8.07 -13.62 3.97
CA LEU A 241 -9.49 -13.92 4.08
C LEU A 241 -10.11 -14.24 2.72
N TYR A 242 -9.68 -13.51 1.69
CA TYR A 242 -10.13 -13.67 0.31
C TYR A 242 -8.96 -13.46 -0.65
N ALA A 243 -8.96 -14.26 -1.73
CA ALA A 243 -8.08 -14.11 -2.88
C ALA A 243 -8.96 -14.36 -4.10
N GLU A 244 -9.15 -13.34 -4.93
CA GLU A 244 -10.02 -13.43 -6.11
C GLU A 244 -9.43 -12.67 -7.29
N GLU A 245 -9.68 -13.22 -8.46
CA GLU A 245 -9.40 -12.57 -9.73
C GLU A 245 -10.39 -11.43 -10.00
N VAL A 246 -9.88 -10.38 -10.63
CA VAL A 246 -10.64 -9.19 -11.04
C VAL A 246 -10.73 -9.16 -12.56
#